data_15dc45864b53eab0078555dac39fd7a7
#
_entry.id   15dc45864b53eab0078555dac39fd7a7
#
_cell.length_a   1.000
_cell.length_b   1.000
_cell.length_c   1.000
_cell.angle_alpha   90.00
_cell.angle_beta   90.00
_cell.angle_gamma   90.00
#
_symmetry.space_group_name_H-M   'P 1'
#
loop_
_entity.id
_entity.type
_entity.pdbx_description
1 polymer ?
#
loop_
_entity_poly.entity_id
_entity_poly.type
_entity_poly.pdbx_seq_one_letter_code
_entity_poly.pdbx_strand_id
1 'polypeptide(L)'
;MNNLTLLDMFKHGTATWSAVSSFVVVLFWCVGCWLAFIAIVNYKNAADGKSGIAKPIIQTIIAAIMVAVSRFIPILSATLNNKAAEFSPQSLLSDIPQDGLGLNLAFTSVLLFVQMLGTIAIFRGFLMIWEATNKGAGSGLIGKSWTHIIGGVLAVNIQLTISTVAATFYPGVDLSFLGL
;
A
#
# COMPACT_ATOMS: atom_id res chain seq x y z
N MET A 1 9.92 33.14 20.61
CA MET A 1 8.97 32.39 19.76
C MET A 1 9.75 31.95 18.52
N ASN A 2 10.05 30.67 18.40
CA ASN A 2 10.75 30.16 17.22
C ASN A 2 9.78 30.27 16.04
N ASN A 3 10.16 31.08 15.03
CA ASN A 3 9.41 31.15 13.79
C ASN A 3 9.48 29.78 13.13
N LEU A 4 8.44 28.96 13.28
CA LEU A 4 8.28 27.72 12.54
C LEU A 4 8.29 28.07 11.06
N THR A 5 9.35 27.69 10.37
CA THR A 5 9.44 27.86 8.92
C THR A 5 8.57 26.79 8.25
N LEU A 6 8.05 27.08 7.05
CA LEU A 6 7.33 26.07 6.23
C LEU A 6 8.17 24.80 6.07
N LEU A 7 9.48 24.92 5.99
CA LEU A 7 10.43 23.82 5.91
C LEU A 7 10.35 22.90 7.15
N ASP A 8 10.28 23.48 8.35
CA ASP A 8 10.15 22.72 9.60
C ASP A 8 8.82 21.96 9.65
N MET A 9 7.74 22.56 9.14
CA MET A 9 6.44 21.89 9.05
C MET A 9 6.50 20.69 8.11
N PHE A 10 7.14 20.80 6.93
CA PHE A 10 7.31 19.68 6.01
C PHE A 10 8.21 18.58 6.60
N LYS A 11 9.30 18.95 7.29
CA LYS A 11 10.20 18.01 7.94
C LYS A 11 9.49 17.21 9.05
N HIS A 12 8.68 17.85 9.87
CA HIS A 12 7.85 17.18 10.86
C HIS A 12 6.75 16.35 10.21
N GLY A 13 6.16 16.81 9.11
CA GLY A 13 5.19 16.08 8.31
C GLY A 13 5.74 14.75 7.78
N THR A 14 6.94 14.74 7.19
CA THR A 14 7.56 13.51 6.66
C THR A 14 7.76 12.44 7.75
N ALA A 15 8.25 12.83 8.92
CA ALA A 15 8.41 11.92 10.06
C ALA A 15 7.06 11.32 10.51
N THR A 16 6.02 12.14 10.56
CA THR A 16 4.67 11.71 10.93
C THR A 16 4.10 10.73 9.91
N TRP A 17 4.21 11.00 8.62
CA TRP A 17 3.70 10.11 7.56
C TRP A 17 4.40 8.76 7.55
N SER A 18 5.72 8.75 7.77
CA SER A 18 6.50 7.52 7.92
C SER A 18 6.03 6.69 9.11
N ALA A 19 5.81 7.32 10.28
CA ALA A 19 5.32 6.63 11.47
C ALA A 19 3.91 6.06 11.25
N VAL A 20 3.00 6.82 10.60
CA VAL A 20 1.64 6.36 10.28
C VAL A 20 1.68 5.18 9.31
N SER A 21 2.54 5.22 8.28
CA SER A 21 2.69 4.10 7.34
C SER A 21 3.15 2.82 8.07
N SER A 22 4.13 2.93 8.96
CA SER A 22 4.61 1.81 9.77
C SER A 22 3.50 1.26 10.67
N PHE A 23 2.71 2.13 11.29
CA PHE A 23 1.55 1.74 12.10
C PHE A 23 0.50 0.98 11.27
N VAL A 24 0.20 1.45 10.06
CA VAL A 24 -0.73 0.76 9.15
C VAL A 24 -0.24 -0.65 8.81
N VAL A 25 1.07 -0.85 8.58
CA VAL A 25 1.64 -2.19 8.33
C VAL A 25 1.45 -3.11 9.54
N VAL A 26 1.64 -2.59 10.76
CA VAL A 26 1.38 -3.37 12.00
C VAL A 26 -0.11 -3.74 12.11
N LEU A 27 -1.01 -2.82 11.76
CA LEU A 27 -2.45 -3.10 11.72
C LEU A 27 -2.78 -4.21 10.72
N PHE A 28 -2.16 -4.22 9.53
CA PHE A 28 -2.32 -5.31 8.56
C PHE A 28 -1.97 -6.66 9.20
N TRP A 29 -0.83 -6.72 9.90
CA TRP A 29 -0.38 -7.93 10.56
C TRP A 29 -1.38 -8.41 11.61
N CYS A 30 -1.81 -7.51 12.51
CA CYS A 30 -2.78 -7.83 13.56
C CYS A 30 -4.12 -8.31 12.99
N VAL A 31 -4.65 -7.60 12.00
CA VAL A 31 -5.92 -7.97 11.35
C VAL A 31 -5.74 -9.27 10.57
N GLY A 32 -4.62 -9.48 9.88
CA GLY A 32 -4.31 -10.72 9.19
C GLY A 32 -4.32 -11.93 10.13
N CYS A 33 -3.69 -11.84 11.30
CA CYS A 33 -3.72 -12.87 12.33
C CYS A 33 -5.15 -13.16 12.82
N TRP A 34 -5.94 -12.11 13.06
CA TRP A 34 -7.34 -12.26 13.46
C TRP A 34 -8.17 -12.96 12.37
N LEU A 35 -7.99 -12.58 11.10
CA LEU A 35 -8.69 -13.22 9.99
C LEU A 35 -8.25 -14.68 9.79
N ALA A 36 -6.98 -15.01 10.03
CA ALA A 36 -6.51 -16.40 10.02
C ALA A 36 -7.23 -17.25 11.07
N PHE A 37 -7.42 -16.72 12.27
CA PHE A 37 -8.19 -17.40 13.30
C PHE A 37 -9.65 -17.66 12.87
N ILE A 38 -10.31 -16.66 12.27
CA ILE A 38 -11.67 -16.84 11.74
C ILE A 38 -11.70 -17.90 10.62
N ALA A 39 -10.68 -17.94 9.75
CA ALA A 39 -10.59 -18.93 8.69
C ALA A 39 -10.52 -20.36 9.28
N ILE A 40 -9.76 -20.58 10.36
CA ILE A 40 -9.68 -21.88 11.06
C ILE A 40 -11.07 -22.31 11.57
N VAL A 41 -11.82 -21.37 12.18
CA VAL A 41 -13.20 -21.66 12.63
C VAL A 41 -14.10 -22.04 11.45
N ASN A 42 -13.93 -21.36 10.30
CA ASN A 42 -14.70 -21.65 9.09
C ASN A 42 -14.32 -23.01 8.46
N TYR A 43 -13.07 -23.48 8.62
CA TYR A 43 -12.70 -24.86 8.25
C TYR A 43 -13.46 -25.89 9.07
N LYS A 44 -13.60 -25.67 10.38
CA LYS A 44 -14.42 -26.55 11.24
C LYS A 44 -15.87 -26.59 10.74
N ASN A 45 -16.47 -25.42 10.45
CA ASN A 45 -17.82 -25.33 9.94
C ASN A 45 -17.99 -26.04 8.58
N ALA A 46 -16.96 -25.99 7.72
CA ALA A 46 -16.96 -26.73 6.45
C ALA A 46 -16.85 -28.23 6.66
N ALA A 47 -16.04 -28.71 7.61
CA ALA A 47 -15.93 -30.11 7.97
C ALA A 47 -17.24 -30.65 8.56
N ASP A 48 -17.96 -29.83 9.31
CA ASP A 48 -19.29 -30.16 9.85
C ASP A 48 -20.43 -30.13 8.78
N GLY A 49 -20.07 -29.85 7.50
CA GLY A 49 -21.05 -29.77 6.39
C GLY A 49 -21.91 -28.50 6.39
N LYS A 50 -21.62 -27.52 7.25
CA LYS A 50 -22.40 -26.27 7.38
C LYS A 50 -22.05 -25.20 6.32
N SER A 51 -20.90 -25.32 5.66
CA SER A 51 -20.45 -24.38 4.63
C SER A 51 -19.55 -25.06 3.60
N GLY A 52 -19.42 -24.46 2.40
CA GLY A 52 -18.49 -24.94 1.38
C GLY A 52 -17.02 -24.71 1.76
N ILE A 53 -16.13 -25.64 1.38
CA ILE A 53 -14.69 -25.59 1.68
C ILE A 53 -13.96 -24.44 0.94
N ALA A 54 -14.50 -23.95 -0.17
CA ALA A 54 -13.89 -22.85 -0.94
C ALA A 54 -13.78 -21.56 -0.14
N LYS A 55 -14.76 -21.27 0.72
CA LYS A 55 -14.78 -20.06 1.55
C LYS A 55 -13.57 -19.97 2.49
N PRO A 56 -13.30 -20.96 3.38
CA PRO A 56 -12.14 -20.86 4.29
C PRO A 56 -10.82 -20.91 3.55
N ILE A 57 -10.70 -21.56 2.39
CA ILE A 57 -9.47 -21.55 1.58
C ILE A 57 -9.14 -20.12 1.13
N ILE A 58 -10.09 -19.40 0.52
CA ILE A 58 -9.90 -18.02 0.06
C ILE A 58 -9.57 -17.12 1.27
N GLN A 59 -10.26 -17.31 2.39
CA GLN A 59 -10.02 -16.55 3.60
C GLN A 59 -8.61 -16.76 4.16
N THR A 60 -8.09 -17.99 4.13
CA THR A 60 -6.72 -18.28 4.54
C THR A 60 -5.69 -17.60 3.65
N ILE A 61 -5.90 -17.59 2.33
CA ILE A 61 -5.02 -16.91 1.38
C ILE A 61 -4.98 -15.39 1.67
N ILE A 62 -6.14 -14.76 1.88
CA ILE A 62 -6.21 -13.33 2.19
C ILE A 62 -5.50 -13.04 3.52
N ALA A 63 -5.75 -13.83 4.55
CA ALA A 63 -5.10 -13.67 5.85
C ALA A 63 -3.58 -13.81 5.74
N ALA A 64 -3.08 -14.80 4.99
CA ALA A 64 -1.65 -14.99 4.75
C ALA A 64 -1.01 -13.80 4.01
N ILE A 65 -1.67 -13.26 2.99
CA ILE A 65 -1.21 -12.07 2.28
C ILE A 65 -1.16 -10.86 3.22
N MET A 66 -2.18 -10.67 4.07
CA MET A 66 -2.21 -9.56 5.03
C MET A 66 -1.11 -9.67 6.09
N VAL A 67 -0.82 -10.87 6.58
CA VAL A 67 0.32 -11.08 7.50
C VAL A 67 1.66 -10.82 6.79
N ALA A 68 1.79 -11.22 5.53
CA ALA A 68 3.00 -11.08 4.74
C ALA A 68 3.06 -9.76 3.93
N VAL A 69 2.25 -8.76 4.24
CA VAL A 69 2.08 -7.55 3.42
C VAL A 69 3.39 -6.82 3.12
N SER A 70 4.31 -6.76 4.08
CA SER A 70 5.62 -6.13 3.91
C SER A 70 6.48 -6.79 2.82
N ARG A 71 6.23 -8.06 2.52
CA ARG A 71 6.87 -8.79 1.41
C ARG A 71 6.01 -8.79 0.15
N PHE A 72 4.70 -8.75 0.30
CA PHE A 72 3.75 -8.85 -0.80
C PHE A 72 3.73 -7.57 -1.65
N ILE A 73 3.79 -6.39 -1.05
CA ILE A 73 3.82 -5.11 -1.77
C ILE A 73 5.03 -5.00 -2.70
N PRO A 74 6.28 -5.28 -2.29
CA PRO A 74 7.44 -5.30 -3.18
C PRO A 74 7.29 -6.29 -4.35
N ILE A 75 6.71 -7.48 -4.11
CA ILE A 75 6.47 -8.48 -5.17
C ILE A 75 5.47 -7.94 -6.19
N LEU A 76 4.36 -7.35 -5.76
CA LEU A 76 3.38 -6.74 -6.66
C LEU A 76 4.00 -5.60 -7.47
N SER A 77 4.80 -4.77 -6.82
CA SER A 77 5.53 -3.68 -7.47
C SER A 77 6.47 -4.21 -8.56
N ALA A 78 7.26 -5.24 -8.26
CA ALA A 78 8.16 -5.87 -9.22
C ALA A 78 7.40 -6.47 -10.41
N THR A 79 6.22 -7.04 -10.18
CA THR A 79 5.37 -7.62 -11.22
C THR A 79 4.81 -6.56 -12.17
N LEU A 80 4.43 -5.39 -11.64
CA LEU A 80 3.85 -4.31 -12.44
C LEU A 80 4.90 -3.48 -13.18
N ASN A 81 6.05 -3.25 -12.56
CA ASN A 81 7.04 -2.28 -13.04
C ASN A 81 8.40 -2.89 -13.38
N ASN A 82 8.54 -4.21 -13.32
CA ASN A 82 9.80 -4.94 -13.52
C ASN A 82 10.97 -4.45 -12.63
N LYS A 83 10.68 -3.73 -11.55
CA LYS A 83 11.63 -3.30 -10.52
C LYS A 83 10.99 -3.54 -9.15
N ALA A 84 11.71 -4.21 -8.26
CA ALA A 84 11.30 -4.32 -6.86
C ALA A 84 11.41 -2.93 -6.22
N ALA A 85 10.28 -2.33 -5.85
CA ALA A 85 10.32 -1.15 -5.00
C ALA A 85 10.59 -1.61 -3.57
N GLU A 86 11.60 -1.06 -2.93
CA GLU A 86 11.76 -1.21 -1.49
C GLU A 86 10.58 -0.47 -0.82
N PHE A 87 9.72 -1.23 -0.16
CA PHE A 87 8.66 -0.65 0.67
C PHE A 87 9.26 -0.12 1.97
N SER A 88 9.95 0.99 1.85
CA SER A 88 10.50 1.72 3.00
C SER A 88 10.22 3.21 2.81
N PRO A 89 9.41 3.83 3.68
CA PRO A 89 9.25 5.27 3.68
C PRO A 89 10.58 6.01 3.89
N GLN A 90 11.58 5.34 4.47
CA GLN A 90 12.90 5.90 4.69
C GLN A 90 13.74 5.96 3.39
N SER A 91 13.54 5.09 2.42
CA SER A 91 14.29 5.12 1.17
C SER A 91 14.04 6.40 0.38
N LEU A 92 12.82 6.95 0.47
CA LEU A 92 12.48 8.22 -0.16
C LEU A 92 13.16 9.44 0.51
N LEU A 93 13.49 9.34 1.80
CA LEU A 93 14.13 10.40 2.55
C LEU A 93 15.65 10.43 2.32
N SER A 94 16.26 9.28 1.96
CA SER A 94 17.71 9.17 1.72
C SER A 94 18.13 9.77 0.38
N ASP A 95 17.23 9.79 -0.59
CA ASP A 95 17.53 10.21 -1.97
C ASP A 95 17.23 11.69 -2.24
N ILE A 96 16.89 12.48 -1.20
CA ILE A 96 16.61 13.91 -1.36
C ILE A 96 17.94 14.66 -1.51
N PRO A 97 18.20 15.32 -2.66
CA PRO A 97 19.33 16.23 -2.77
C PRO A 97 19.18 17.35 -1.74
N GLN A 98 20.20 17.57 -0.91
CA GLN A 98 20.16 18.57 0.16
C GLN A 98 20.26 20.02 -0.36
N ASP A 99 20.41 20.23 -1.65
CA ASP A 99 20.77 21.49 -2.28
C ASP A 99 19.60 22.18 -3.00
N GLY A 100 18.45 22.23 -2.42
CA GLY A 100 17.31 22.90 -3.07
C GLY A 100 16.37 23.60 -2.11
N LEU A 101 15.83 24.69 -2.52
CA LEU A 101 14.84 25.64 -1.97
C LEU A 101 13.63 25.05 -1.17
N GLY A 102 13.75 23.89 -0.52
CA GLY A 102 12.65 23.28 0.23
C GLY A 102 11.52 22.67 -0.62
N LEU A 103 11.52 22.89 -1.94
CA LEU A 103 10.52 22.36 -2.86
C LEU A 103 10.60 20.83 -2.97
N ASN A 104 11.83 20.29 -2.99
CA ASN A 104 12.04 18.84 -3.02
C ASN A 104 11.49 18.16 -1.75
N LEU A 105 11.68 18.79 -0.59
CA LEU A 105 11.14 18.28 0.68
C LEU A 105 9.61 18.34 0.72
N ALA A 106 9.00 19.41 0.21
CA ALA A 106 7.56 19.54 0.11
C ALA A 106 6.97 18.46 -0.82
N PHE A 107 7.60 18.26 -1.99
CA PHE A 107 7.19 17.24 -2.95
C PHE A 107 7.31 15.84 -2.37
N THR A 108 8.42 15.53 -1.70
CA THR A 108 8.62 14.24 -1.02
C THR A 108 7.56 14.00 0.06
N SER A 109 7.18 15.03 0.81
CA SER A 109 6.09 14.91 1.81
C SER A 109 4.76 14.52 1.16
N VAL A 110 4.44 15.10 0.00
CA VAL A 110 3.24 14.75 -0.77
C VAL A 110 3.33 13.32 -1.29
N LEU A 111 4.48 12.89 -1.80
CA LEU A 111 4.67 11.51 -2.26
C LEU A 111 4.49 10.49 -1.12
N LEU A 112 5.08 10.77 0.05
CA LEU A 112 4.90 9.93 1.24
C LEU A 112 3.42 9.84 1.67
N PHE A 113 2.70 10.95 1.62
CA PHE A 113 1.27 10.96 1.89
C PHE A 113 0.48 10.08 0.90
N VAL A 114 0.78 10.19 -0.40
CA VAL A 114 0.16 9.35 -1.44
C VAL A 114 0.48 7.87 -1.23
N GLN A 115 1.72 7.53 -0.86
CA GLN A 115 2.11 6.15 -0.53
C GLN A 115 1.33 5.61 0.68
N MET A 116 1.16 6.41 1.71
CA MET A 116 0.35 6.05 2.88
C MET A 116 -1.10 5.76 2.47
N LEU A 117 -1.71 6.62 1.65
CA LEU A 117 -3.05 6.40 1.12
C LEU A 117 -3.12 5.12 0.26
N GLY A 118 -2.08 4.84 -0.54
CA GLY A 118 -1.94 3.62 -1.31
C GLY A 118 -1.94 2.37 -0.42
N THR A 119 -1.19 2.40 0.67
CA THR A 119 -1.15 1.31 1.65
C THR A 119 -2.53 1.07 2.28
N ILE A 120 -3.23 2.12 2.67
CA ILE A 120 -4.59 2.04 3.20
C ILE A 120 -5.57 1.50 2.15
N ALA A 121 -5.43 1.90 0.89
CA ALA A 121 -6.26 1.40 -0.21
C ALA A 121 -6.07 -0.11 -0.43
N ILE A 122 -4.84 -0.62 -0.41
CA ILE A 122 -4.53 -2.06 -0.48
C ILE A 122 -5.22 -2.79 0.68
N PHE A 123 -5.08 -2.27 1.91
CA PHE A 123 -5.71 -2.84 3.10
C PHE A 123 -7.22 -2.97 2.91
N ARG A 124 -7.86 -1.89 2.51
CA ARG A 124 -9.29 -1.88 2.24
C ARG A 124 -9.68 -2.86 1.14
N GLY A 125 -8.88 -2.98 0.08
CA GLY A 125 -9.10 -3.94 -1.00
C GLY A 125 -9.15 -5.37 -0.49
N PHE A 126 -8.20 -5.80 0.34
CA PHE A 126 -8.21 -7.14 0.93
C PHE A 126 -9.39 -7.36 1.87
N LEU A 127 -9.77 -6.38 2.69
CA LEU A 127 -10.96 -6.48 3.52
C LEU A 127 -12.24 -6.64 2.67
N MET A 128 -12.35 -5.94 1.53
CA MET A 128 -13.48 -6.09 0.62
C MET A 128 -13.54 -7.49 -0.02
N ILE A 129 -12.39 -8.10 -0.37
CA ILE A 129 -12.37 -9.49 -0.85
C ILE A 129 -12.85 -10.44 0.27
N TRP A 130 -12.35 -10.21 1.50
CA TRP A 130 -12.83 -10.99 2.66
C TRP A 130 -14.34 -10.85 2.84
N GLU A 131 -14.88 -9.67 2.77
CA GLU A 131 -16.32 -9.42 2.88
C GLU A 131 -17.11 -10.10 1.75
N ALA A 132 -16.58 -10.11 0.52
CA ALA A 132 -17.18 -10.78 -0.61
C ALA A 132 -17.31 -12.30 -0.39
N THR A 133 -16.37 -12.94 0.33
CA THR A 133 -16.46 -14.36 0.68
C THR A 133 -17.62 -14.67 1.62
N ASN A 134 -18.09 -13.68 2.38
CA ASN A 134 -19.23 -13.81 3.29
C ASN A 134 -20.56 -13.47 2.61
N LYS A 135 -20.58 -12.46 1.72
CA LYS A 135 -21.80 -11.98 1.05
C LYS A 135 -22.12 -12.67 -0.29
N GLY A 136 -21.16 -13.43 -0.81
CA GLY A 136 -21.28 -14.07 -2.12
C GLY A 136 -20.80 -13.21 -3.29
N ALA A 137 -20.49 -13.86 -4.42
CA ALA A 137 -19.86 -13.26 -5.59
C ALA A 137 -20.70 -12.16 -6.30
N GLY A 138 -22.02 -12.15 -6.08
CA GLY A 138 -22.95 -11.18 -6.71
C GLY A 138 -22.91 -9.76 -6.13
N SER A 139 -22.10 -9.51 -5.08
CA SER A 139 -22.10 -8.23 -4.35
C SER A 139 -21.40 -7.07 -5.07
N GLY A 140 -20.75 -7.31 -6.21
CA GLY A 140 -19.92 -6.32 -6.91
C GLY A 140 -18.65 -5.87 -6.12
N LEU A 141 -18.43 -6.43 -4.94
CA LEU A 141 -17.30 -6.08 -4.07
C LEU A 141 -15.97 -6.52 -4.66
N ILE A 142 -15.94 -7.64 -5.40
CA ILE A 142 -14.71 -8.16 -6.02
C ILE A 142 -14.13 -7.16 -7.01
N GLY A 143 -14.94 -6.58 -7.90
CA GLY A 143 -14.48 -5.56 -8.84
C GLY A 143 -13.95 -4.32 -8.13
N LYS A 144 -14.65 -3.83 -7.10
CA LYS A 144 -14.21 -2.70 -6.29
C LYS A 144 -12.91 -3.00 -5.53
N SER A 145 -12.74 -4.20 -5.01
CA SER A 145 -11.52 -4.58 -4.29
C SER A 145 -10.29 -4.57 -5.20
N TRP A 146 -10.41 -5.08 -6.42
CA TRP A 146 -9.32 -5.03 -7.40
C TRP A 146 -8.90 -3.62 -7.75
N THR A 147 -9.85 -2.69 -7.94
CA THR A 147 -9.51 -1.28 -8.18
C THR A 147 -8.75 -0.66 -7.01
N HIS A 148 -9.12 -0.98 -5.76
CA HIS A 148 -8.40 -0.51 -4.57
C HIS A 148 -6.99 -1.11 -4.47
N ILE A 149 -6.83 -2.40 -4.78
CA ILE A 149 -5.52 -3.07 -4.72
C ILE A 149 -4.61 -2.51 -5.82
N ILE A 150 -5.05 -2.46 -7.08
CA ILE A 150 -4.24 -1.97 -8.19
C ILE A 150 -3.90 -0.49 -8.00
N GLY A 151 -4.90 0.35 -7.71
CA GLY A 151 -4.68 1.77 -7.44
C GLY A 151 -3.77 2.00 -6.23
N GLY A 152 -3.91 1.19 -5.20
CA GLY A 152 -3.04 1.23 -4.03
C GLY A 152 -1.59 0.86 -4.33
N VAL A 153 -1.34 -0.16 -5.15
CA VAL A 153 0.03 -0.54 -5.58
C VAL A 153 0.67 0.55 -6.43
N LEU A 154 -0.08 1.17 -7.34
CA LEU A 154 0.40 2.31 -8.13
C LEU A 154 0.72 3.52 -7.23
N ALA A 155 -0.10 3.79 -6.22
CA ALA A 155 0.12 4.87 -5.27
C ALA A 155 1.30 4.61 -4.32
N VAL A 156 1.52 3.36 -3.88
CA VAL A 156 2.72 2.99 -3.09
C VAL A 156 3.99 3.19 -3.92
N ASN A 157 3.92 2.95 -5.23
CA ASN A 157 5.04 3.13 -6.16
C ASN A 157 4.89 4.40 -6.99
N ILE A 158 4.39 5.48 -6.39
CA ILE A 158 4.01 6.70 -7.12
C ILE A 158 5.15 7.29 -7.94
N GLN A 159 6.38 7.28 -7.45
CA GLN A 159 7.55 7.76 -8.18
C GLN A 159 7.75 6.98 -9.47
N LEU A 160 7.78 5.65 -9.37
CA LEU A 160 7.94 4.76 -10.52
C LEU A 160 6.73 4.86 -11.47
N THR A 161 5.54 5.05 -10.92
CA THR A 161 4.32 5.28 -11.71
C THR A 161 4.43 6.58 -12.52
N ILE A 162 4.86 7.67 -11.89
CA ILE A 162 5.05 8.97 -12.55
C ILE A 162 6.13 8.85 -13.63
N SER A 163 7.28 8.24 -13.33
CA SER A 163 8.38 8.10 -14.30
C SER A 163 7.95 7.26 -15.51
N THR A 164 7.21 6.17 -15.29
CA THR A 164 6.70 5.31 -16.37
C THR A 164 5.69 6.05 -17.24
N VAL A 165 4.74 6.77 -16.62
CA VAL A 165 3.74 7.56 -17.35
C VAL A 165 4.42 8.67 -18.15
N ALA A 166 5.36 9.40 -17.53
CA ALA A 166 6.09 10.46 -18.21
C ALA A 166 6.92 9.93 -19.38
N ALA A 167 7.65 8.84 -19.21
CA ALA A 167 8.42 8.20 -20.29
C ALA A 167 7.51 7.73 -21.46
N THR A 168 6.27 7.35 -21.16
CA THR A 168 5.31 6.89 -22.18
C THR A 168 4.73 8.03 -22.99
N PHE A 169 4.33 9.13 -22.34
CA PHE A 169 3.62 10.24 -23.00
C PHE A 169 4.57 11.37 -23.44
N TYR A 170 5.71 11.52 -22.77
CA TYR A 170 6.67 12.59 -23.00
C TYR A 170 8.11 12.03 -23.00
N PRO A 171 8.50 11.23 -24.01
CA PRO A 171 9.84 10.67 -24.08
C PRO A 171 10.87 11.80 -24.16
N GLY A 172 11.83 11.81 -23.22
CA GLY A 172 12.89 12.82 -23.15
C GLY A 172 12.67 13.93 -22.14
N VAL A 173 11.60 13.94 -21.36
CA VAL A 173 11.44 14.86 -20.23
C VAL A 173 12.41 14.46 -19.11
N ASP A 174 13.23 15.43 -18.70
CA ASP A 174 14.08 15.30 -17.52
C ASP A 174 13.24 15.49 -16.26
N LEU A 175 13.10 14.42 -15.47
CA LEU A 175 12.38 14.41 -14.20
C LEU A 175 13.33 14.52 -12.99
N SER A 176 14.61 14.82 -13.21
CA SER A 176 15.61 14.93 -12.15
C SER A 176 15.24 15.96 -11.06
N PHE A 177 14.46 16.99 -11.44
CA PHE A 177 13.93 17.98 -10.49
C PHE A 177 12.93 17.40 -9.48
N LEU A 178 12.36 16.21 -9.77
CA LEU A 178 11.47 15.47 -8.88
C LEU A 178 12.21 14.38 -8.06
N GLY A 179 13.55 14.27 -8.24
CA GLY A 179 14.33 13.19 -7.66
C GLY A 179 14.03 11.80 -8.29
N LEU A 180 13.60 11.79 -9.56
CA LEU A 180 13.21 10.60 -10.33
C LEU A 180 14.23 10.27 -11.41
#